data_b2110d29e243999227628e81bca643be
#
_entry.id   b2110d29e243999227628e81bca643be
#
_cell.length_a   1.000
_cell.length_b   1.000
_cell.length_c   1.000
_cell.angle_alpha   90.00
_cell.angle_beta   90.00
_cell.angle_gamma   90.00
#
_symmetry.space_group_name_H-M   'P 1'
#
loop_
_entity.id
_entity.type
_entity.pdbx_description
1 polymer ?
#
loop_
_entity_poly.entity_id
_entity_poly.type
_entity_poly.pdbx_seq_one_letter_code
_entity_poly.pdbx_strand_id
1 'polypeptide(L)'
;MRKLAIQAFIAVLMFLMVACGGPKSGSGGELTGVSAPAWSEPSPYGMVLIKRGAFEMGPADKDSLWGIYQDPKGVSMDAFWMDQTEITNAKYRQFVYYVRDSIIRERLYDGAYGGDERFKIMEDRNGDPIDPPILNWKQPIPTERRANEDELRALNSVYYIHPITGEKKLDPEQMVYHYSWFDATTAALRKYRLNPAERVKNTDIKIDPNEVVMISKDTAYISEEGNIVSETIIRPLSSLYDFLHTYILNIYPDESCWVNDFNNSYNEPYMRLYFNLPAYNDYPVVGVSWEQASAFCVWRTDYLRRSLNLKDGRVIEPYRLPTEAEFEYAARSGKSENKYPWSQDGVTGDKGCFLGNFKPDRGNYTKDGFLIPARVGSFSPNEFGLYDMAGNVAEWTSTAFLESGPEIMNDINPEYRYQAAKEDPYALKKKVVRGGSWKDVAHFIRSDVRSFEYQNEQRSYIGFRCVRTQVGIGKK
;
A
#
# COMPACT_ATOMS: atom_id res chain seq x y z
N MET A 1 -21.30 75.06 3.69
CA MET A 1 -22.38 74.16 3.26
C MET A 1 -21.97 73.12 2.23
N ARG A 2 -21.19 73.40 1.17
CA ARG A 2 -20.77 72.35 0.16
C ARG A 2 -19.90 71.20 0.73
N LYS A 3 -19.02 71.50 1.72
CA LYS A 3 -18.16 70.42 2.29
C LYS A 3 -18.92 69.46 3.21
N LEU A 4 -19.94 69.91 3.92
CA LEU A 4 -20.80 69.05 4.73
C LEU A 4 -21.70 68.14 3.89
N ALA A 5 -22.17 68.63 2.73
CA ALA A 5 -23.01 67.86 1.82
C ALA A 5 -22.22 66.74 1.17
N ILE A 6 -20.91 66.91 0.84
CA ILE A 6 -20.05 65.92 0.28
C ILE A 6 -19.70 64.85 1.33
N GLN A 7 -19.45 65.23 2.57
CA GLN A 7 -19.19 64.28 3.66
C GLN A 7 -20.43 63.44 3.99
N ALA A 8 -21.61 64.04 4.00
CA ALA A 8 -22.87 63.30 4.16
C ALA A 8 -23.14 62.33 3.00
N PHE A 9 -22.81 62.70 1.75
CA PHE A 9 -22.98 61.85 0.57
C PHE A 9 -22.01 60.67 0.58
N ILE A 10 -20.74 60.87 1.00
CA ILE A 10 -19.75 59.79 1.13
C ILE A 10 -20.16 58.85 2.29
N ALA A 11 -20.67 59.34 3.40
CA ALA A 11 -21.14 58.50 4.51
C ALA A 11 -22.36 57.65 4.11
N VAL A 12 -23.29 58.21 3.32
CA VAL A 12 -24.45 57.47 2.80
C VAL A 12 -24.01 56.41 1.75
N LEU A 13 -22.99 56.72 0.92
CA LEU A 13 -22.44 55.76 -0.04
C LEU A 13 -21.70 54.63 0.66
N MET A 14 -20.97 54.89 1.75
CA MET A 14 -20.33 53.83 2.57
C MET A 14 -21.37 52.96 3.29
N PHE A 15 -22.47 53.54 3.76
CA PHE A 15 -23.56 52.77 4.38
C PHE A 15 -24.30 51.88 3.39
N LEU A 16 -24.43 52.31 2.12
CA LEU A 16 -25.02 51.49 1.05
C LEU A 16 -24.10 50.34 0.57
N MET A 17 -22.78 50.46 0.76
CA MET A 17 -21.83 49.40 0.42
C MET A 17 -21.74 48.31 1.49
N VAL A 18 -22.14 48.58 2.73
CA VAL A 18 -22.17 47.61 3.84
C VAL A 18 -23.45 46.78 3.85
N ALA A 19 -24.50 47.21 3.14
CA ALA A 19 -25.78 46.51 3.10
C ALA A 19 -25.91 45.38 2.06
N CYS A 20 -24.83 45.10 1.26
CA CYS A 20 -24.86 44.09 0.22
C CYS A 20 -24.01 42.86 0.54
N GLY A 21 -23.82 42.51 1.81
CA GLY A 21 -22.99 41.39 2.21
C GLY A 21 -23.54 40.48 3.30
N GLY A 22 -24.85 40.47 3.55
CA GLY A 22 -25.48 39.46 4.40
C GLY A 22 -25.55 38.11 3.68
N PRO A 23 -25.42 36.98 4.41
CA PRO A 23 -25.64 35.68 3.78
C PRO A 23 -27.07 35.70 3.24
N LYS A 24 -27.21 35.44 1.94
CA LYS A 24 -28.50 35.19 1.31
C LYS A 24 -29.07 33.90 1.87
N SER A 25 -29.62 33.96 3.07
CA SER A 25 -30.48 32.91 3.62
C SER A 25 -31.86 33.09 3.02
N GLY A 26 -32.03 32.67 1.80
CA GLY A 26 -33.30 32.78 1.12
C GLY A 26 -33.44 31.72 0.08
N SER A 27 -33.45 30.45 0.52
CA SER A 27 -33.78 29.32 -0.33
C SER A 27 -35.28 29.21 -0.60
N GLY A 28 -36.11 30.15 -0.08
CA GLY A 28 -37.58 30.02 -0.20
C GLY A 28 -38.14 28.72 0.37
N GLY A 29 -37.45 28.08 1.32
CA GLY A 29 -37.81 26.77 1.86
C GLY A 29 -37.17 25.58 1.13
N GLU A 30 -36.40 25.81 0.09
CA GLU A 30 -35.69 24.76 -0.63
C GLU A 30 -34.37 24.39 0.06
N LEU A 31 -34.01 23.09 -0.02
CA LEU A 31 -32.72 22.59 0.46
C LEU A 31 -31.62 22.95 -0.54
N THR A 32 -30.84 23.97 -0.27
CA THR A 32 -29.78 24.43 -1.20
C THR A 32 -28.42 23.78 -0.95
N GLY A 33 -28.31 22.88 0.01
CA GLY A 33 -27.05 22.25 0.37
C GLY A 33 -26.04 23.23 1.01
N VAL A 34 -24.97 22.69 1.55
CA VAL A 34 -23.84 23.46 2.09
C VAL A 34 -22.89 23.81 0.97
N SER A 35 -22.58 25.09 0.79
CA SER A 35 -21.54 25.50 -0.17
C SER A 35 -20.18 25.02 0.33
N ALA A 36 -19.63 24.01 -0.33
CA ALA A 36 -18.26 23.57 -0.11
C ALA A 36 -17.41 23.90 -1.35
N PRO A 37 -16.12 24.28 -1.17
CA PRO A 37 -15.23 24.47 -2.29
C PRO A 37 -15.10 23.18 -3.09
N ALA A 38 -15.22 23.28 -4.41
CA ALA A 38 -14.98 22.14 -5.29
C ALA A 38 -13.55 21.64 -5.10
N TRP A 39 -13.40 20.41 -4.64
CA TRP A 39 -12.11 19.75 -4.51
C TRP A 39 -12.01 18.60 -5.51
N SER A 40 -10.89 18.53 -6.20
CA SER A 40 -10.53 17.39 -7.03
C SER A 40 -9.23 16.80 -6.52
N GLU A 41 -9.19 15.49 -6.40
CA GLU A 41 -7.98 14.78 -6.00
C GLU A 41 -6.89 14.98 -7.06
N PRO A 42 -5.66 15.38 -6.66
CA PRO A 42 -4.55 15.45 -7.60
C PRO A 42 -4.19 14.04 -8.10
N SER A 43 -3.92 13.93 -9.41
CA SER A 43 -3.46 12.67 -10.01
C SER A 43 -2.18 12.19 -9.32
N PRO A 44 -2.14 10.95 -8.80
CA PRO A 44 -0.95 10.42 -8.18
C PRO A 44 0.18 10.24 -9.20
N TYR A 45 1.39 10.61 -8.81
CA TYR A 45 2.56 10.47 -9.68
C TYR A 45 2.85 8.99 -9.99
N GLY A 46 3.02 8.67 -11.28
CA GLY A 46 3.35 7.33 -11.76
C GLY A 46 2.19 6.33 -11.70
N MET A 47 0.95 6.81 -11.54
CA MET A 47 -0.25 5.98 -11.56
C MET A 47 -1.15 6.31 -12.74
N VAL A 48 -1.93 5.32 -13.16
CA VAL A 48 -2.99 5.44 -14.19
C VAL A 48 -4.34 5.32 -13.51
N LEU A 49 -5.30 6.12 -13.99
CA LEU A 49 -6.69 6.00 -13.58
C LEU A 49 -7.36 4.85 -14.34
N ILE A 50 -7.73 3.81 -13.62
CA ILE A 50 -8.57 2.73 -14.10
C ILE A 50 -10.02 3.15 -13.91
N LYS A 51 -10.74 3.30 -15.02
CA LYS A 51 -12.15 3.72 -14.98
C LYS A 51 -13.02 2.59 -14.46
N ARG A 52 -14.13 2.98 -13.80
CA ARG A 52 -15.15 2.02 -13.39
C ARG A 52 -15.71 1.23 -14.56
N GLY A 53 -16.08 -0.01 -14.32
CA GLY A 53 -16.66 -0.89 -15.32
C GLY A 53 -17.09 -2.22 -14.74
N ALA A 54 -17.50 -3.12 -15.60
CA ALA A 54 -17.87 -4.48 -15.24
C ALA A 54 -17.17 -5.46 -16.18
N PHE A 55 -16.85 -6.64 -15.69
CA PHE A 55 -16.24 -7.71 -16.47
C PHE A 55 -16.60 -9.07 -15.86
N GLU A 56 -16.32 -10.13 -16.58
CA GLU A 56 -16.39 -11.50 -16.05
C GLU A 56 -15.03 -11.88 -15.49
N MET A 57 -14.95 -12.02 -14.18
CA MET A 57 -13.78 -12.44 -13.43
C MET A 57 -13.68 -13.97 -13.47
N GLY A 58 -12.48 -14.50 -13.67
CA GLY A 58 -12.22 -15.93 -13.70
C GLY A 58 -11.86 -16.44 -15.09
N PRO A 59 -11.79 -17.77 -15.27
CA PRO A 59 -11.25 -18.37 -16.50
C PRO A 59 -12.11 -18.03 -17.73
N ALA A 60 -11.45 -17.50 -18.76
CA ALA A 60 -12.09 -17.20 -20.03
C ALA A 60 -12.44 -18.50 -20.81
N ASP A 61 -11.71 -19.59 -20.54
CA ASP A 61 -11.95 -20.92 -21.11
C ASP A 61 -12.05 -21.97 -20.01
N LYS A 62 -12.87 -22.99 -20.22
CA LYS A 62 -12.86 -24.20 -19.39
C LYS A 62 -11.60 -25.01 -19.70
N ASP A 63 -10.51 -24.66 -19.03
CA ASP A 63 -9.24 -25.38 -19.17
C ASP A 63 -9.23 -26.58 -18.22
N SER A 64 -9.59 -27.75 -18.75
CA SER A 64 -9.65 -29.01 -18.01
C SER A 64 -8.27 -29.57 -17.63
N LEU A 65 -7.19 -29.07 -18.20
CA LEU A 65 -5.84 -29.61 -18.01
C LEU A 65 -5.29 -29.40 -16.59
N TRP A 66 -5.71 -28.33 -15.91
CA TRP A 66 -5.18 -27.97 -14.59
C TRP A 66 -6.17 -28.18 -13.44
N GLY A 67 -7.35 -28.74 -13.72
CA GLY A 67 -8.30 -29.23 -12.70
C GLY A 67 -9.02 -28.14 -11.88
N ILE A 68 -8.85 -26.87 -12.22
CA ILE A 68 -9.54 -25.77 -11.55
C ILE A 68 -10.77 -25.40 -12.37
N TYR A 69 -11.91 -25.93 -11.97
CA TYR A 69 -13.21 -25.56 -12.53
C TYR A 69 -13.80 -24.44 -11.70
N GLN A 70 -13.54 -23.20 -12.12
CA GLN A 70 -14.23 -22.05 -11.57
C GLN A 70 -15.11 -21.46 -12.67
N ASP A 71 -16.39 -21.26 -12.41
CA ASP A 71 -17.25 -20.55 -13.34
C ASP A 71 -16.91 -19.05 -13.29
N PRO A 72 -16.88 -18.37 -14.47
CA PRO A 72 -16.67 -16.93 -14.50
C PRO A 72 -17.81 -16.21 -13.78
N LYS A 73 -17.46 -15.14 -13.06
CA LYS A 73 -18.40 -14.33 -12.28
C LYS A 73 -18.44 -12.90 -12.78
N GLY A 74 -19.63 -12.42 -13.14
CA GLY A 74 -19.83 -11.00 -13.48
C GLY A 74 -19.63 -10.13 -12.23
N VAL A 75 -18.69 -9.17 -12.32
CA VAL A 75 -18.36 -8.25 -11.23
C VAL A 75 -18.27 -6.82 -11.71
N SER A 76 -18.62 -5.88 -10.84
CA SER A 76 -18.55 -4.45 -11.07
C SER A 76 -17.44 -3.83 -10.23
N MET A 77 -16.58 -3.06 -10.88
CA MET A 77 -15.43 -2.39 -10.27
C MET A 77 -15.63 -0.88 -10.23
N ASP A 78 -15.38 -0.25 -9.11
CA ASP A 78 -15.29 1.21 -9.04
C ASP A 78 -13.96 1.70 -9.61
N ALA A 79 -13.83 3.02 -9.81
CA ALA A 79 -12.61 3.61 -10.33
C ALA A 79 -11.50 3.67 -9.27
N PHE A 80 -10.27 3.40 -9.68
CA PHE A 80 -9.09 3.45 -8.83
C PHE A 80 -7.84 3.85 -9.61
N TRP A 81 -6.87 4.37 -8.90
CA TRP A 81 -5.53 4.61 -9.44
C TRP A 81 -4.67 3.37 -9.21
N MET A 82 -3.88 2.98 -10.21
CA MET A 82 -2.94 1.86 -10.11
C MET A 82 -1.55 2.30 -10.58
N ASP A 83 -0.48 1.88 -9.90
CA ASP A 83 0.89 2.11 -10.35
C ASP A 83 1.09 1.54 -11.75
N GLN A 84 1.71 2.32 -12.64
CA GLN A 84 1.96 1.91 -14.04
C GLN A 84 2.83 0.66 -14.13
N THR A 85 3.77 0.50 -13.19
CA THR A 85 4.72 -0.59 -13.11
C THR A 85 4.73 -1.16 -11.70
N GLU A 86 5.38 -2.30 -11.50
CA GLU A 86 5.72 -2.80 -10.17
C GLU A 86 6.54 -1.76 -9.39
N ILE A 87 6.53 -1.86 -8.06
CA ILE A 87 7.41 -1.06 -7.20
C ILE A 87 8.85 -1.48 -7.44
N THR A 88 9.69 -0.50 -7.78
CA THR A 88 11.11 -0.74 -8.09
C THR A 88 11.98 -0.75 -6.83
N ASN A 89 13.18 -1.35 -6.94
CA ASN A 89 14.19 -1.31 -5.89
C ASN A 89 14.48 0.13 -5.43
N ALA A 90 14.55 1.10 -6.36
CA ALA A 90 14.77 2.50 -6.01
C ALA A 90 13.63 3.09 -5.19
N LYS A 91 12.37 2.78 -5.54
CA LYS A 91 11.19 3.24 -4.78
C LYS A 91 11.14 2.59 -3.39
N TYR A 92 11.41 1.30 -3.30
CA TYR A 92 11.40 0.59 -2.02
C TYR A 92 12.54 1.03 -1.11
N ARG A 93 13.73 1.32 -1.65
CA ARG A 93 14.84 1.89 -0.87
C ARG A 93 14.52 3.26 -0.25
N GLN A 94 13.63 4.06 -0.83
CA GLN A 94 13.17 5.30 -0.17
C GLN A 94 12.46 4.99 1.16
N PHE A 95 11.68 3.91 1.21
CA PHE A 95 11.06 3.43 2.45
C PHE A 95 12.12 2.97 3.45
N VAL A 96 13.05 2.14 3.02
CA VAL A 96 14.16 1.67 3.88
C VAL A 96 14.96 2.84 4.44
N TYR A 97 15.31 3.82 3.61
CA TYR A 97 16.05 5.01 4.06
C TYR A 97 15.22 5.91 4.97
N TYR A 98 13.92 6.00 4.75
CA TYR A 98 13.04 6.69 5.69
C TYR A 98 13.08 6.04 7.08
N VAL A 99 13.00 4.72 7.15
CA VAL A 99 13.07 3.97 8.41
C VAL A 99 14.46 4.14 9.05
N ARG A 100 15.54 4.01 8.30
CA ARG A 100 16.89 4.31 8.75
C ARG A 100 16.98 5.71 9.39
N ASP A 101 16.48 6.72 8.68
CA ASP A 101 16.58 8.11 9.11
C ASP A 101 15.67 8.38 10.34
N SER A 102 14.59 7.65 10.52
CA SER A 102 13.77 7.72 11.74
C SER A 102 14.50 7.12 12.93
N ILE A 103 15.15 5.96 12.76
CA ILE A 103 15.94 5.32 13.81
C ILE A 103 17.11 6.21 14.23
N ILE A 104 17.81 6.80 13.27
CA ILE A 104 18.91 7.74 13.57
C ILE A 104 18.41 8.94 14.39
N ARG A 105 17.24 9.53 14.05
CA ARG A 105 16.65 10.64 14.81
C ARG A 105 16.25 10.24 16.22
N GLU A 106 15.67 9.05 16.39
CA GLU A 106 15.37 8.51 17.72
C GLU A 106 16.63 8.40 18.56
N ARG A 107 17.73 7.87 17.99
CA ARG A 107 19.00 7.72 18.68
C ARG A 107 19.66 9.06 18.99
N LEU A 108 19.62 10.03 18.08
CA LEU A 108 20.15 11.37 18.32
C LEU A 108 19.41 12.10 19.46
N TYR A 109 18.14 11.78 19.67
CA TYR A 109 17.36 12.28 20.79
C TYR A 109 17.67 11.53 22.10
N ASP A 110 18.08 10.26 22.02
CA ASP A 110 18.36 9.44 23.18
C ASP A 110 19.57 9.96 23.96
N GLY A 111 19.42 10.07 25.30
CA GLY A 111 20.48 10.50 26.20
C GLY A 111 21.76 9.67 26.13
N ALA A 112 21.69 8.39 25.74
CA ALA A 112 22.85 7.53 25.49
C ALA A 112 23.73 8.01 24.33
N TYR A 113 23.18 8.85 23.42
CA TYR A 113 23.85 9.42 22.26
C TYR A 113 23.91 10.97 22.29
N GLY A 114 23.86 11.56 23.49
CA GLY A 114 23.99 13.02 23.67
C GLY A 114 22.69 13.78 23.89
N GLY A 115 21.51 13.18 23.65
CA GLY A 115 20.21 13.72 24.04
C GLY A 115 19.80 15.02 23.37
N ASP A 116 19.92 15.13 22.04
CA ASP A 116 19.58 16.35 21.32
C ASP A 116 18.06 16.46 21.10
N GLU A 117 17.42 17.31 21.90
CA GLU A 117 15.98 17.56 21.88
C GLU A 117 15.46 18.12 20.52
N ARG A 118 16.33 18.70 19.69
CA ARG A 118 15.96 19.26 18.38
C ARG A 118 15.39 18.22 17.43
N PHE A 119 15.69 16.93 17.64
CA PHE A 119 15.22 15.83 16.80
C PHE A 119 13.79 15.37 17.10
N LYS A 120 13.17 15.89 18.19
CA LYS A 120 11.74 15.68 18.49
C LYS A 120 10.97 16.99 18.63
N ILE A 121 9.68 16.91 18.38
CA ILE A 121 8.72 17.98 18.59
C ILE A 121 7.93 17.58 19.83
N MET A 122 8.08 18.37 20.89
CA MET A 122 7.51 18.12 22.21
C MET A 122 6.16 18.80 22.40
N GLU A 123 5.91 19.89 21.66
CA GLU A 123 4.71 20.72 21.79
C GLU A 123 4.07 20.95 20.42
N ASP A 124 2.78 21.10 20.40
CA ASP A 124 2.02 21.49 19.23
C ASP A 124 2.13 23.00 18.94
N ARG A 125 1.38 23.50 17.95
CA ARG A 125 1.39 24.93 17.57
C ARG A 125 0.75 25.86 18.63
N ASN A 126 -0.01 25.29 19.55
CA ASN A 126 -0.68 26.02 20.63
C ASN A 126 0.13 25.99 21.94
N GLY A 127 1.22 25.21 21.98
CA GLY A 127 2.03 24.99 23.17
C GLY A 127 1.54 23.83 24.04
N ASP A 128 0.61 23.02 23.53
CA ASP A 128 0.16 21.82 24.24
C ASP A 128 1.18 20.68 24.07
N PRO A 129 1.48 19.92 25.14
CA PRO A 129 2.45 18.83 25.07
C PRO A 129 1.96 17.71 24.18
N ILE A 130 2.86 17.19 23.33
CA ILE A 130 2.64 16.02 22.48
C ILE A 130 3.21 14.80 23.19
N ASP A 131 2.37 13.83 23.54
CA ASP A 131 2.78 12.58 24.18
C ASP A 131 2.26 11.36 23.41
N PRO A 132 3.15 10.49 22.89
CA PRO A 132 4.61 10.62 22.85
C PRO A 132 5.10 11.68 21.86
N PRO A 133 6.29 12.30 22.12
CA PRO A 133 6.89 13.26 21.22
C PRO A 133 7.13 12.72 19.81
N ILE A 134 6.87 13.53 18.79
CA ILE A 134 7.00 13.11 17.38
C ILE A 134 8.35 13.52 16.79
N LEU A 135 8.86 12.75 15.79
CA LEU A 135 10.12 13.03 15.13
C LEU A 135 10.10 14.36 14.36
N ASN A 136 11.14 15.16 14.55
CA ASN A 136 11.32 16.40 13.81
C ASN A 136 12.08 16.17 12.49
N TRP A 137 11.31 15.99 11.42
CA TRP A 137 11.88 15.80 10.07
C TRP A 137 12.47 17.06 9.45
N LYS A 138 12.21 18.24 10.03
CA LYS A 138 12.81 19.50 9.57
C LYS A 138 14.26 19.65 10.01
N GLN A 139 14.64 19.01 11.12
CA GLN A 139 16.01 18.99 11.60
C GLN A 139 16.84 18.06 10.69
N PRO A 140 17.87 18.57 10.01
CA PRO A 140 18.75 17.73 9.19
C PRO A 140 19.61 16.82 10.07
N ILE A 141 19.77 15.56 9.65
CA ILE A 141 20.74 14.65 10.26
C ILE A 141 22.14 15.16 9.97
N PRO A 142 23.04 15.23 10.97
CA PRO A 142 24.42 15.67 10.76
C PRO A 142 25.15 14.73 9.80
N THR A 143 26.03 15.26 8.99
CA THR A 143 26.92 14.44 8.16
C THR A 143 28.09 13.92 9.00
N GLU A 144 28.64 12.76 8.67
CA GLU A 144 29.79 12.16 9.40
C GLU A 144 30.94 13.13 9.62
N ARG A 145 31.17 14.06 8.69
CA ARG A 145 32.25 15.06 8.77
C ARG A 145 32.01 16.18 9.79
N ARG A 146 30.74 16.40 10.18
CA ARG A 146 30.33 17.49 11.07
C ARG A 146 29.81 17.00 12.40
N ALA A 147 29.59 15.71 12.50
CA ALA A 147 29.07 15.07 13.69
C ALA A 147 30.10 15.00 14.80
N ASN A 148 29.72 15.26 16.03
CA ASN A 148 30.50 14.96 17.21
C ASN A 148 30.58 13.45 17.48
N GLU A 149 31.30 13.02 18.52
CA GLU A 149 31.49 11.59 18.82
C GLU A 149 30.19 10.87 19.12
N ASP A 150 29.28 11.49 19.86
CA ASP A 150 27.97 10.91 20.23
C ASP A 150 27.07 10.80 19.00
N GLU A 151 27.00 11.87 18.19
CA GLU A 151 26.29 11.87 16.92
C GLU A 151 26.85 10.81 15.96
N LEU A 152 28.19 10.66 15.88
CA LEU A 152 28.82 9.62 15.06
C LEU A 152 28.45 8.21 15.54
N ARG A 153 28.36 7.97 16.85
CA ARG A 153 27.85 6.70 17.39
C ARG A 153 26.42 6.45 16.96
N ALA A 154 25.55 7.46 17.05
CA ALA A 154 24.15 7.37 16.60
C ALA A 154 24.07 7.05 15.10
N LEU A 155 24.82 7.78 14.26
CA LEU A 155 24.87 7.56 12.82
C LEU A 155 25.36 6.15 12.46
N ASN A 156 26.41 5.67 13.12
CA ASN A 156 27.03 4.38 12.82
C ASN A 156 26.22 3.19 13.33
N SER A 157 25.34 3.40 14.27
CA SER A 157 24.59 2.33 14.94
C SER A 157 23.61 1.55 14.05
N VAL A 158 23.23 2.10 12.89
CA VAL A 158 22.37 1.44 11.89
C VAL A 158 23.16 0.73 10.79
N TYR A 159 24.49 0.68 10.93
CA TYR A 159 25.39 0.03 9.98
C TYR A 159 26.24 -1.02 10.65
N TYR A 160 26.66 -2.01 9.89
CA TYR A 160 27.67 -2.96 10.29
C TYR A 160 28.85 -2.93 9.30
N ILE A 161 30.02 -3.40 9.76
CA ILE A 161 31.18 -3.58 8.90
C ILE A 161 31.18 -5.02 8.41
N HIS A 162 31.09 -5.20 7.09
CA HIS A 162 31.10 -6.53 6.51
C HIS A 162 32.42 -7.25 6.84
N PRO A 163 32.39 -8.44 7.47
CA PRO A 163 33.61 -9.06 8.04
C PRO A 163 34.66 -9.44 7.01
N ILE A 164 34.28 -9.64 5.76
CA ILE A 164 35.20 -10.04 4.69
C ILE A 164 35.67 -8.86 3.86
N THR A 165 34.73 -7.97 3.45
CA THR A 165 35.07 -6.86 2.54
C THR A 165 35.48 -5.59 3.26
N GLY A 166 35.24 -5.47 4.57
CA GLY A 166 35.46 -4.24 5.35
C GLY A 166 34.52 -3.08 4.97
N GLU A 167 33.55 -3.32 4.09
CA GLU A 167 32.60 -2.30 3.67
C GLU A 167 31.56 -2.02 4.76
N LYS A 168 31.25 -0.74 4.95
CA LYS A 168 30.16 -0.29 5.81
C LYS A 168 28.82 -0.51 5.08
N LYS A 169 27.98 -1.38 5.60
CA LYS A 169 26.67 -1.71 5.03
C LYS A 169 25.55 -1.42 6.01
N LEU A 170 24.39 -1.05 5.49
CA LEU A 170 23.18 -0.91 6.28
C LEU A 170 22.86 -2.26 6.94
N ASP A 171 22.56 -2.21 8.23
CA ASP A 171 22.19 -3.43 8.99
C ASP A 171 20.72 -3.78 8.74
N PRO A 172 20.43 -4.89 8.04
CA PRO A 172 19.06 -5.31 7.77
C PRO A 172 18.24 -5.52 9.05
N GLU A 173 18.83 -6.04 10.12
CA GLU A 173 18.14 -6.35 11.37
C GLU A 173 17.61 -5.12 12.08
N GLN A 174 18.26 -3.96 11.89
CA GLN A 174 17.84 -2.69 12.47
C GLN A 174 16.65 -2.03 11.74
N MET A 175 16.34 -2.47 10.52
CA MET A 175 15.33 -1.81 9.68
C MET A 175 13.92 -2.19 10.10
N VAL A 176 13.54 -1.79 11.31
CA VAL A 176 12.25 -2.08 11.94
C VAL A 176 11.32 -0.87 11.80
N TYR A 177 10.13 -1.12 11.26
CA TYR A 177 9.10 -0.10 11.04
C TYR A 177 7.89 -0.35 11.93
N HIS A 178 7.43 0.71 12.59
CA HIS A 178 6.26 0.73 13.45
C HIS A 178 5.14 1.47 12.74
N TYR A 179 3.97 0.88 12.63
CA TYR A 179 2.79 1.55 12.11
C TYR A 179 1.51 1.06 12.76
N SER A 180 0.47 1.87 12.65
CA SER A 180 -0.87 1.53 13.09
C SER A 180 -1.82 1.53 11.91
N TRP A 181 -2.77 0.60 11.92
CA TRP A 181 -3.80 0.49 10.92
C TRP A 181 -5.18 0.41 11.57
N PHE A 182 -6.13 1.23 11.10
CA PHE A 182 -7.48 1.25 11.60
C PHE A 182 -8.39 0.38 10.72
N ASP A 183 -8.98 -0.66 11.31
CA ASP A 183 -9.93 -1.55 10.63
C ASP A 183 -11.32 -0.90 10.53
N ALA A 184 -11.46 0.00 9.56
CA ALA A 184 -12.71 0.70 9.29
C ALA A 184 -13.83 -0.26 8.86
N THR A 185 -13.49 -1.38 8.21
CA THR A 185 -14.45 -2.35 7.71
C THR A 185 -15.14 -3.07 8.87
N THR A 186 -14.37 -3.61 9.80
CA THR A 186 -14.91 -4.26 11.00
C THR A 186 -15.64 -3.25 11.87
N ALA A 187 -15.08 -2.04 12.07
CA ALA A 187 -15.70 -0.97 12.83
C ALA A 187 -17.06 -0.54 12.25
N ALA A 188 -17.26 -0.63 10.93
CA ALA A 188 -18.51 -0.30 10.26
C ALA A 188 -19.61 -1.38 10.43
N LEU A 189 -19.24 -2.60 10.76
CA LEU A 189 -20.21 -3.69 10.93
C LEU A 189 -21.17 -3.39 12.10
N ARG A 190 -22.46 -3.67 11.89
CA ARG A 190 -23.50 -3.40 12.89
C ARG A 190 -23.23 -4.09 14.24
N LYS A 191 -22.71 -5.31 14.22
CA LYS A 191 -22.33 -6.07 15.43
C LYS A 191 -21.37 -5.28 16.33
N TYR A 192 -20.51 -4.48 15.75
CA TYR A 192 -19.45 -3.75 16.45
C TYR A 192 -19.77 -2.27 16.72
N ARG A 193 -21.06 -1.87 16.61
CA ARG A 193 -21.46 -0.52 17.04
C ARG A 193 -21.25 -0.35 18.54
N LEU A 194 -20.63 0.78 18.93
CA LEU A 194 -20.37 1.10 20.35
C LEU A 194 -21.68 1.23 21.12
N ASN A 195 -22.70 1.88 20.52
CA ASN A 195 -24.02 1.97 21.10
C ASN A 195 -24.79 0.65 20.94
N PRO A 196 -25.09 -0.09 22.03
CA PRO A 196 -25.81 -1.37 21.94
C PRO A 196 -27.18 -1.27 21.26
N ALA A 197 -27.89 -0.14 21.43
CA ALA A 197 -29.19 0.07 20.80
C ALA A 197 -29.15 0.11 19.26
N GLU A 198 -27.99 0.45 18.69
CA GLU A 198 -27.77 0.48 17.24
C GLU A 198 -27.46 -0.89 16.64
N ARG A 199 -27.08 -1.87 17.47
CA ARG A 199 -26.77 -3.23 17.04
C ARG A 199 -28.01 -4.00 16.57
N VAL A 200 -29.18 -3.66 17.09
CA VAL A 200 -30.45 -4.43 16.96
C VAL A 200 -31.38 -3.94 15.84
N LYS A 201 -31.09 -2.80 15.21
CA LYS A 201 -31.99 -2.20 14.22
C LYS A 201 -32.17 -3.08 12.95
N ASN A 202 -33.40 -3.55 12.75
CA ASN A 202 -33.91 -4.15 11.50
C ASN A 202 -33.15 -5.37 10.97
N THR A 203 -32.86 -6.35 11.83
CA THR A 203 -32.31 -7.63 11.39
C THR A 203 -33.17 -8.77 11.91
N ASP A 204 -33.43 -9.78 11.09
CA ASP A 204 -34.01 -11.06 11.50
C ASP A 204 -33.08 -11.86 12.43
N ILE A 205 -31.83 -11.37 12.61
CA ILE A 205 -30.87 -11.95 13.52
C ILE A 205 -31.10 -11.34 14.90
N LYS A 206 -31.49 -12.17 15.86
CA LYS A 206 -31.63 -11.81 17.27
C LYS A 206 -30.22 -11.56 17.86
N ILE A 207 -29.76 -10.34 17.84
CA ILE A 207 -28.56 -9.90 18.57
C ILE A 207 -29.07 -9.40 19.92
N ASP A 208 -28.57 -9.99 21.03
CA ASP A 208 -28.80 -9.42 22.36
C ASP A 208 -28.04 -8.08 22.47
N PRO A 209 -28.73 -6.94 22.67
CA PRO A 209 -28.05 -5.65 22.79
C PRO A 209 -27.13 -5.57 24.00
N ASN A 210 -27.33 -6.41 25.03
CA ASN A 210 -26.53 -6.45 26.24
C ASN A 210 -25.37 -7.46 26.14
N GLU A 211 -25.26 -8.22 25.04
CA GLU A 211 -24.14 -9.12 24.83
C GLU A 211 -22.83 -8.34 24.78
N VAL A 212 -21.85 -8.81 25.54
CA VAL A 212 -20.49 -8.27 25.50
C VAL A 212 -19.85 -8.69 24.18
N VAL A 213 -19.69 -7.72 23.29
CA VAL A 213 -19.05 -7.97 22.01
C VAL A 213 -17.54 -8.02 22.20
N MET A 214 -16.96 -9.16 21.88
CA MET A 214 -15.50 -9.33 21.90
C MET A 214 -14.90 -8.91 20.55
N ILE A 215 -13.75 -8.25 20.59
CA ILE A 215 -12.99 -7.88 19.42
C ILE A 215 -11.57 -8.44 19.51
N SER A 216 -11.06 -8.87 18.37
CA SER A 216 -9.67 -9.27 18.19
C SER A 216 -8.87 -8.05 17.74
N LYS A 217 -7.80 -7.74 18.44
CA LYS A 217 -6.90 -6.63 18.16
C LYS A 217 -5.48 -7.13 18.05
N ASP A 218 -4.87 -6.95 16.88
CA ASP A 218 -3.44 -7.20 16.73
C ASP A 218 -2.64 -6.09 17.37
N THR A 219 -1.68 -6.46 18.19
CA THR A 219 -0.75 -5.54 18.82
C THR A 219 0.67 -6.07 18.71
N ALA A 220 1.62 -5.17 18.54
CA ALA A 220 3.03 -5.50 18.53
C ALA A 220 3.79 -4.52 19.42
N TYR A 221 4.78 -5.05 20.13
CA TYR A 221 5.69 -4.28 20.97
C TYR A 221 7.09 -4.90 20.96
N ILE A 222 8.06 -4.13 21.42
CA ILE A 222 9.43 -4.63 21.60
C ILE A 222 9.58 -5.04 23.06
N SER A 223 9.99 -6.30 23.31
CA SER A 223 10.22 -6.82 24.65
C SER A 223 11.45 -6.17 25.30
N GLU A 224 11.63 -6.37 26.60
CA GLU A 224 12.82 -5.88 27.34
C GLU A 224 14.13 -6.46 26.78
N GLU A 225 14.09 -7.64 26.18
CA GLU A 225 15.24 -8.26 25.50
C GLU A 225 15.47 -7.73 24.07
N GLY A 226 14.64 -6.80 23.59
CA GLY A 226 14.72 -6.23 22.24
C GLY A 226 14.06 -7.05 21.13
N ASN A 227 13.31 -8.09 21.47
CA ASN A 227 12.61 -8.91 20.49
C ASN A 227 11.25 -8.31 20.09
N ILE A 228 10.90 -8.39 18.82
CA ILE A 228 9.56 -8.02 18.34
C ILE A 228 8.57 -9.11 18.78
N VAL A 229 7.60 -8.71 19.59
CA VAL A 229 6.49 -9.57 20.03
C VAL A 229 5.23 -9.09 19.34
N SER A 230 4.59 -9.98 18.58
CA SER A 230 3.30 -9.75 17.97
C SER A 230 2.29 -10.71 18.58
N GLU A 231 1.16 -10.18 19.03
CA GLU A 231 0.10 -10.96 19.66
C GLU A 231 -1.26 -10.43 19.26
N THR A 232 -2.25 -11.31 19.24
CA THR A 232 -3.64 -10.94 19.02
C THR A 232 -4.39 -10.97 20.34
N ILE A 233 -4.81 -9.81 20.83
CA ILE A 233 -5.52 -9.66 22.08
C ILE A 233 -7.03 -9.70 21.81
N ILE A 234 -7.75 -10.62 22.51
CA ILE A 234 -9.21 -10.66 22.49
C ILE A 234 -9.72 -9.92 23.72
N ARG A 235 -10.48 -8.85 23.53
CA ARG A 235 -10.99 -7.99 24.59
C ARG A 235 -12.42 -7.53 24.33
N PRO A 236 -13.17 -7.12 25.36
CA PRO A 236 -14.46 -6.48 25.18
C PRO A 236 -14.32 -5.16 24.40
N LEU A 237 -15.22 -4.95 23.43
CA LEU A 237 -15.29 -3.69 22.68
C LEU A 237 -15.71 -2.54 23.60
N SER A 238 -14.86 -1.54 23.75
CA SER A 238 -15.05 -0.37 24.60
C SER A 238 -14.95 0.97 23.89
N SER A 239 -14.16 1.04 22.82
CA SER A 239 -13.89 2.29 22.10
C SER A 239 -13.52 2.03 20.64
N LEU A 240 -13.48 3.10 19.82
CA LEU A 240 -12.99 3.01 18.44
C LEU A 240 -11.49 2.66 18.38
N TYR A 241 -10.72 2.89 19.43
CA TYR A 241 -9.32 2.51 19.49
C TYR A 241 -9.10 0.98 19.51
N ASP A 242 -10.15 0.21 19.81
CA ASP A 242 -10.09 -1.25 19.77
C ASP A 242 -9.94 -1.80 18.33
N PHE A 243 -10.27 -0.99 17.31
CA PHE A 243 -10.06 -1.29 15.89
C PHE A 243 -8.72 -0.77 15.35
N LEU A 244 -7.90 -0.16 16.19
CA LEU A 244 -6.57 0.31 15.83
C LEU A 244 -5.54 -0.77 16.11
N HIS A 245 -5.14 -1.51 15.08
CA HIS A 245 -4.09 -2.51 15.13
C HIS A 245 -2.72 -1.85 15.09
N THR A 246 -1.73 -2.43 15.74
CA THR A 246 -0.35 -1.96 15.72
C THR A 246 0.58 -3.06 15.25
N TYR A 247 1.48 -2.72 14.33
CA TYR A 247 2.41 -3.66 13.72
C TYR A 247 3.83 -3.13 13.85
N ILE A 248 4.73 -4.04 14.14
CA ILE A 248 6.18 -3.82 14.16
C ILE A 248 6.80 -4.93 13.34
N LEU A 249 7.47 -4.59 12.25
CA LEU A 249 8.13 -5.58 11.42
C LEU A 249 9.42 -5.05 10.82
N ASN A 250 10.34 -5.96 10.55
CA ASN A 250 11.50 -5.66 9.74
C ASN A 250 11.08 -5.48 8.29
N ILE A 251 11.51 -4.38 7.68
CA ILE A 251 11.10 -4.01 6.32
C ILE A 251 12.20 -4.21 5.27
N TYR A 252 13.36 -4.71 5.66
CA TYR A 252 14.43 -4.97 4.70
C TYR A 252 14.09 -6.21 3.86
N PRO A 253 14.23 -6.16 2.53
CA PRO A 253 13.97 -7.33 1.69
C PRO A 253 14.91 -8.49 2.04
N ASP A 254 14.40 -9.72 1.99
CA ASP A 254 15.23 -10.91 2.16
C ASP A 254 16.07 -11.15 0.89
N GLU A 255 17.33 -10.76 0.95
CA GLU A 255 18.28 -11.01 -0.14
C GLU A 255 18.59 -12.50 -0.31
N SER A 256 18.41 -13.32 0.74
CA SER A 256 18.69 -14.77 0.68
C SER A 256 17.70 -15.57 -0.18
N CYS A 257 16.55 -14.99 -0.52
CA CYS A 257 15.54 -15.60 -1.37
C CYS A 257 16.12 -16.06 -2.73
N TRP A 258 17.12 -15.39 -3.28
CA TRP A 258 17.80 -15.75 -4.52
C TRP A 258 18.50 -17.13 -4.45
N VAL A 259 18.99 -17.51 -3.29
CA VAL A 259 19.63 -18.80 -3.05
C VAL A 259 18.60 -19.83 -2.58
N ASN A 260 17.67 -19.42 -1.72
CA ASN A 260 16.67 -20.31 -1.13
C ASN A 260 15.64 -20.82 -2.17
N ASP A 261 15.21 -19.98 -3.11
CA ASP A 261 14.24 -20.37 -4.15
C ASP A 261 14.86 -21.27 -5.22
N PHE A 262 16.18 -21.22 -5.41
CA PHE A 262 16.90 -21.97 -6.43
C PHE A 262 18.10 -22.71 -5.82
N ASN A 263 17.82 -23.74 -5.04
CA ASN A 263 18.85 -24.57 -4.41
C ASN A 263 19.84 -25.11 -5.44
N ASN A 264 21.12 -25.05 -5.10
CA ASN A 264 22.24 -25.49 -5.96
C ASN A 264 22.44 -24.68 -7.25
N SER A 265 21.87 -23.47 -7.32
CA SER A 265 22.14 -22.49 -8.40
C SER A 265 23.13 -21.44 -7.93
N TYR A 266 24.00 -20.97 -8.83
CA TYR A 266 24.97 -19.91 -8.52
C TYR A 266 24.30 -18.53 -8.60
N ASN A 267 23.46 -18.23 -7.62
CA ASN A 267 22.70 -16.96 -7.53
C ASN A 267 23.23 -16.00 -6.45
N GLU A 268 24.36 -16.31 -5.83
CA GLU A 268 25.00 -15.45 -4.84
C GLU A 268 25.23 -13.99 -5.32
N PRO A 269 25.61 -13.74 -6.59
CA PRO A 269 25.72 -12.37 -7.08
C PRO A 269 24.41 -11.58 -7.00
N TYR A 270 23.27 -12.21 -7.30
CA TYR A 270 21.96 -11.55 -7.20
C TYR A 270 21.58 -11.31 -5.74
N MET A 271 21.84 -12.27 -4.85
CA MET A 271 21.67 -12.11 -3.41
C MET A 271 22.38 -10.85 -2.89
N ARG A 272 23.63 -10.61 -3.31
CA ARG A 272 24.44 -9.49 -2.83
C ARG A 272 24.12 -8.15 -3.49
N LEU A 273 23.67 -8.17 -4.75
CA LEU A 273 23.69 -6.97 -5.59
C LEU A 273 22.32 -6.49 -6.05
N TYR A 274 21.34 -7.39 -6.15
CA TYR A 274 20.06 -7.06 -6.80
C TYR A 274 19.33 -5.90 -6.12
N PHE A 275 19.25 -5.89 -4.80
CA PHE A 275 18.57 -4.81 -4.10
C PHE A 275 19.43 -3.53 -4.00
N ASN A 276 20.73 -3.66 -3.82
CA ASN A 276 21.60 -2.54 -3.45
C ASN A 276 22.32 -1.87 -4.62
N LEU A 277 22.60 -2.59 -5.70
CA LEU A 277 23.38 -2.04 -6.81
C LEU A 277 22.53 -1.06 -7.65
N PRO A 278 23.02 0.17 -7.95
CA PRO A 278 22.31 1.15 -8.76
C PRO A 278 21.88 0.67 -10.15
N ALA A 279 22.56 -0.33 -10.72
CA ALA A 279 22.19 -0.94 -12.00
C ALA A 279 20.79 -1.57 -11.96
N TYR A 280 20.32 -1.99 -10.78
CA TYR A 280 18.99 -2.59 -10.58
C TYR A 280 17.97 -1.61 -10.00
N ASN A 281 18.22 -0.29 -10.07
CA ASN A 281 17.31 0.73 -9.54
C ASN A 281 15.88 0.61 -10.08
N ASP A 282 15.76 0.39 -11.39
CA ASP A 282 14.50 0.33 -12.11
C ASP A 282 13.98 -1.12 -12.30
N TYR A 283 14.54 -2.07 -11.58
CA TYR A 283 14.03 -3.44 -11.53
C TYR A 283 13.01 -3.59 -10.40
N PRO A 284 12.03 -4.50 -10.53
CA PRO A 284 11.02 -4.69 -9.47
C PRO A 284 11.68 -5.13 -8.17
N VAL A 285 11.20 -4.64 -7.04
CA VAL A 285 11.62 -5.17 -5.74
C VAL A 285 11.09 -6.57 -5.55
N VAL A 286 11.94 -7.47 -5.08
CA VAL A 286 11.62 -8.87 -4.73
C VAL A 286 12.18 -9.21 -3.36
N GLY A 287 11.87 -10.39 -2.82
CA GLY A 287 12.27 -10.73 -1.46
C GLY A 287 11.48 -9.95 -0.40
N VAL A 288 10.26 -9.54 -0.74
CA VAL A 288 9.35 -8.81 0.17
C VAL A 288 8.12 -9.65 0.47
N SER A 289 7.76 -9.73 1.75
CA SER A 289 6.54 -10.40 2.19
C SER A 289 5.29 -9.53 1.94
N TRP A 290 4.12 -10.14 2.02
CA TRP A 290 2.85 -9.42 1.96
C TRP A 290 2.74 -8.34 3.04
N GLU A 291 3.22 -8.64 4.24
CA GLU A 291 3.23 -7.72 5.37
C GLU A 291 4.13 -6.51 5.11
N GLN A 292 5.31 -6.73 4.54
CA GLN A 292 6.24 -5.67 4.14
C GLN A 292 5.67 -4.81 3.00
N ALA A 293 5.02 -5.41 2.02
CA ALA A 293 4.34 -4.70 0.93
C ALA A 293 3.17 -3.84 1.45
N SER A 294 2.40 -4.37 2.42
CA SER A 294 1.33 -3.63 3.09
C SER A 294 1.87 -2.46 3.91
N ALA A 295 2.97 -2.66 4.65
CA ALA A 295 3.65 -1.61 5.40
C ALA A 295 4.17 -0.49 4.48
N PHE A 296 4.70 -0.83 3.30
CA PHE A 296 5.08 0.15 2.29
C PHE A 296 3.89 1.02 1.86
N CYS A 297 2.72 0.44 1.65
CA CYS A 297 1.52 1.19 1.28
C CYS A 297 1.11 2.19 2.37
N VAL A 298 1.17 1.79 3.65
CA VAL A 298 0.89 2.68 4.79
C VAL A 298 1.91 3.81 4.84
N TRP A 299 3.20 3.48 4.77
CA TRP A 299 4.26 4.48 4.73
C TRP A 299 4.09 5.49 3.58
N ARG A 300 3.81 5.00 2.36
CA ARG A 300 3.60 5.85 1.17
C ARG A 300 2.42 6.81 1.37
N THR A 301 1.38 6.35 2.04
CA THR A 301 0.20 7.16 2.39
C THR A 301 0.58 8.28 3.34
N ASP A 302 1.29 7.97 4.41
CA ASP A 302 1.70 8.95 5.43
C ASP A 302 2.74 9.91 4.89
N TYR A 303 3.63 9.45 4.04
CA TYR A 303 4.60 10.29 3.34
C TYR A 303 3.90 11.33 2.45
N LEU A 304 2.89 10.90 1.68
CA LEU A 304 2.08 11.80 0.87
C LEU A 304 1.29 12.79 1.72
N ARG A 305 0.60 12.33 2.76
CA ARG A 305 -0.20 13.18 3.66
C ARG A 305 0.63 14.30 4.29
N ARG A 306 1.85 13.98 4.72
CA ARG A 306 2.79 14.98 5.27
C ARG A 306 3.23 15.99 4.22
N SER A 307 3.49 15.56 2.98
CA SER A 307 3.95 16.44 1.91
C SER A 307 2.86 17.43 1.45
N LEU A 308 1.61 17.02 1.45
CA LEU A 308 0.50 17.83 0.96
C LEU A 308 -0.01 18.85 1.98
N ASN A 309 0.42 18.78 3.26
CA ASN A 309 -0.01 19.69 4.32
C ASN A 309 -1.52 19.97 4.25
N LEU A 310 -2.32 18.89 4.22
CA LEU A 310 -3.76 18.96 4.01
C LEU A 310 -4.44 19.79 5.10
N LYS A 311 -5.05 20.89 4.69
CA LYS A 311 -5.88 21.76 5.53
C LYS A 311 -7.36 21.48 5.23
N ASP A 312 -8.23 21.85 6.14
CA ASP A 312 -9.67 21.92 5.93
C ASP A 312 -10.39 20.58 5.72
N GLY A 313 -9.98 19.53 6.45
CA GLY A 313 -10.68 18.25 6.43
C GLY A 313 -10.58 17.51 5.09
N ARG A 314 -9.67 17.89 4.21
CA ARG A 314 -9.39 17.13 2.97
C ARG A 314 -8.76 15.80 3.33
N VAL A 315 -9.38 14.73 2.88
CA VAL A 315 -8.92 13.37 3.09
C VAL A 315 -8.36 12.82 1.78
N ILE A 316 -7.24 12.13 1.86
CA ILE A 316 -6.70 11.33 0.77
C ILE A 316 -6.87 9.87 1.15
N GLU A 317 -7.48 9.11 0.25
CA GLU A 317 -7.57 7.66 0.40
C GLU A 317 -6.19 7.02 0.50
N PRO A 318 -6.03 5.99 1.33
CA PRO A 318 -4.75 5.35 1.51
C PRO A 318 -4.32 4.55 0.27
N TYR A 319 -3.02 4.49 0.03
CA TYR A 319 -2.45 3.47 -0.83
C TYR A 319 -2.62 2.10 -0.17
N ARG A 320 -2.87 1.10 -0.99
CA ARG A 320 -3.04 -0.30 -0.58
C ARG A 320 -2.58 -1.24 -1.70
N LEU A 321 -2.48 -2.50 -1.39
CA LEU A 321 -2.36 -3.52 -2.42
C LEU A 321 -3.67 -3.62 -3.22
N PRO A 322 -3.62 -3.97 -4.52
CA PRO A 322 -4.82 -4.22 -5.29
C PRO A 322 -5.59 -5.42 -4.73
N THR A 323 -6.91 -5.42 -4.83
CA THR A 323 -7.67 -6.66 -4.69
C THR A 323 -7.37 -7.58 -5.88
N GLU A 324 -7.64 -8.87 -5.72
CA GLU A 324 -7.52 -9.82 -6.82
C GLU A 324 -8.35 -9.39 -8.04
N ALA A 325 -9.57 -8.93 -7.81
CA ALA A 325 -10.47 -8.47 -8.87
C ALA A 325 -9.98 -7.20 -9.55
N GLU A 326 -9.42 -6.24 -8.78
CA GLU A 326 -8.81 -5.02 -9.35
C GLU A 326 -7.62 -5.37 -10.24
N PHE A 327 -6.77 -6.31 -9.79
CA PHE A 327 -5.64 -6.75 -10.59
C PHE A 327 -6.08 -7.40 -11.90
N GLU A 328 -7.03 -8.33 -11.85
CA GLU A 328 -7.53 -9.03 -13.03
C GLU A 328 -8.25 -8.08 -14.01
N TYR A 329 -9.11 -7.19 -13.49
CA TYR A 329 -9.77 -6.15 -14.28
C TYR A 329 -8.76 -5.25 -14.99
N ALA A 330 -7.73 -4.82 -14.28
CA ALA A 330 -6.66 -3.99 -14.81
C ALA A 330 -5.80 -4.74 -15.84
N ALA A 331 -5.44 -5.99 -15.58
CA ALA A 331 -4.66 -6.83 -16.50
C ALA A 331 -5.40 -7.07 -17.81
N ARG A 332 -6.68 -7.39 -17.74
CA ARG A 332 -7.55 -7.62 -18.90
C ARG A 332 -7.96 -6.32 -19.64
N SER A 333 -7.57 -5.15 -19.12
CA SER A 333 -8.03 -3.85 -19.65
C SER A 333 -9.57 -3.74 -19.71
N GLY A 334 -10.24 -4.35 -18.72
CA GLY A 334 -11.70 -4.36 -18.61
C GLY A 334 -12.43 -5.28 -19.61
N LYS A 335 -11.72 -6.13 -20.35
CA LYS A 335 -12.26 -7.03 -21.36
C LYS A 335 -12.25 -8.47 -20.85
N SER A 336 -13.42 -9.10 -20.75
CA SER A 336 -13.57 -10.45 -20.21
C SER A 336 -12.86 -11.52 -21.05
N GLU A 337 -12.78 -11.33 -22.35
CA GLU A 337 -12.19 -12.25 -23.32
C GLU A 337 -10.65 -12.28 -23.30
N ASN A 338 -9.99 -11.24 -22.78
CA ASN A 338 -8.53 -11.17 -22.80
C ASN A 338 -7.90 -12.18 -21.82
N LYS A 339 -7.21 -13.19 -22.36
CA LYS A 339 -6.44 -14.16 -21.59
C LYS A 339 -5.15 -13.56 -21.00
N TYR A 340 -4.56 -12.62 -21.72
CA TYR A 340 -3.34 -11.91 -21.39
C TYR A 340 -3.59 -10.40 -21.39
N PRO A 341 -2.70 -9.58 -20.82
CA PRO A 341 -2.82 -8.12 -20.84
C PRO A 341 -2.81 -7.49 -22.25
N TRP A 342 -2.32 -8.22 -23.23
CA TRP A 342 -2.33 -7.85 -24.65
C TRP A 342 -3.51 -8.53 -25.37
N SER A 343 -3.94 -7.96 -26.49
CA SER A 343 -5.15 -8.41 -27.21
C SER A 343 -5.00 -9.74 -27.98
N GLN A 344 -3.81 -10.31 -27.99
CA GLN A 344 -3.53 -11.57 -28.70
C GLN A 344 -3.66 -12.77 -27.75
N ASP A 345 -4.16 -13.89 -28.26
CA ASP A 345 -4.32 -15.15 -27.47
C ASP A 345 -2.99 -15.88 -27.20
N GLY A 346 -1.91 -15.49 -27.84
CA GLY A 346 -0.58 -16.06 -27.69
C GLY A 346 0.37 -15.21 -26.87
N VAL A 347 1.50 -15.77 -26.50
CA VAL A 347 2.56 -15.08 -25.74
C VAL A 347 3.60 -14.40 -26.65
N THR A 348 3.44 -14.49 -27.95
CA THR A 348 4.33 -13.89 -28.97
C THR A 348 3.56 -12.94 -29.85
N GLY A 349 4.16 -11.81 -30.17
CA GLY A 349 3.61 -10.84 -31.14
C GLY A 349 3.83 -11.29 -32.60
N ASP A 350 3.31 -10.50 -33.55
CA ASP A 350 3.34 -10.77 -35.01
C ASP A 350 4.76 -11.01 -35.56
N LYS A 351 5.77 -10.46 -34.92
CA LYS A 351 7.18 -10.61 -35.32
C LYS A 351 7.87 -11.78 -34.61
N GLY A 352 7.14 -12.61 -33.85
CA GLY A 352 7.67 -13.73 -33.11
C GLY A 352 8.41 -13.34 -31.81
N CYS A 353 8.41 -12.06 -31.40
CA CYS A 353 8.97 -11.62 -30.13
C CYS A 353 8.00 -11.94 -28.99
N PHE A 354 8.54 -12.35 -27.84
CA PHE A 354 7.73 -12.52 -26.63
C PHE A 354 7.19 -11.18 -26.12
N LEU A 355 5.99 -11.22 -25.53
CA LEU A 355 5.26 -10.04 -25.07
C LEU A 355 5.40 -9.78 -23.56
N GLY A 356 6.11 -10.64 -22.85
CA GLY A 356 6.38 -10.53 -21.42
C GLY A 356 7.61 -11.33 -21.03
N ASN A 357 8.13 -11.10 -19.83
CA ASN A 357 9.23 -11.83 -19.23
C ASN A 357 8.69 -13.04 -18.45
N PHE A 358 8.89 -14.23 -18.97
CA PHE A 358 8.45 -15.50 -18.37
C PHE A 358 9.36 -16.65 -18.86
N LYS A 359 9.13 -17.86 -18.43
CA LYS A 359 9.84 -19.04 -18.88
C LYS A 359 9.19 -19.65 -20.12
N PRO A 360 9.65 -19.34 -21.34
CA PRO A 360 8.98 -19.76 -22.57
C PRO A 360 9.04 -21.28 -22.82
N ASP A 361 10.17 -21.91 -22.49
CA ASP A 361 10.41 -23.32 -22.77
C ASP A 361 11.00 -24.05 -21.55
N ARG A 362 10.93 -25.38 -21.56
CA ARG A 362 11.49 -26.19 -20.51
C ARG A 362 13.02 -26.01 -20.43
N GLY A 363 13.49 -25.40 -19.33
CA GLY A 363 14.92 -25.16 -19.07
C GLY A 363 15.54 -24.00 -19.83
N ASN A 364 14.79 -23.29 -20.68
CA ASN A 364 15.27 -22.13 -21.41
C ASN A 364 14.58 -20.85 -20.95
N TYR A 365 15.10 -20.24 -19.89
CA TYR A 365 14.59 -18.97 -19.35
C TYR A 365 14.95 -17.76 -20.20
N THR A 366 16.04 -17.84 -21.00
CA THR A 366 16.57 -16.66 -21.71
C THR A 366 15.96 -16.46 -23.10
N LYS A 367 15.01 -17.30 -23.50
CA LYS A 367 14.42 -17.23 -24.85
C LYS A 367 13.63 -15.94 -25.08
N ASP A 368 13.07 -15.33 -24.03
CA ASP A 368 12.42 -14.02 -24.05
C ASP A 368 13.39 -12.85 -23.95
N GLY A 369 14.69 -13.12 -23.74
CA GLY A 369 15.76 -12.14 -23.61
C GLY A 369 16.24 -11.90 -22.16
N PHE A 370 15.60 -12.49 -21.16
CA PHE A 370 15.90 -12.26 -19.74
C PHE A 370 16.09 -13.59 -18.98
N LEU A 371 16.98 -13.62 -18.00
CA LEU A 371 17.21 -14.75 -17.11
C LEU A 371 16.58 -14.57 -15.73
N ILE A 372 16.38 -13.31 -15.33
CA ILE A 372 15.85 -12.84 -14.04
C ILE A 372 14.81 -11.78 -14.34
N PRO A 373 14.19 -11.12 -13.34
CA PRO A 373 13.32 -10.00 -13.63
C PRO A 373 13.95 -9.00 -14.59
N ALA A 374 13.16 -8.47 -15.50
CA ALA A 374 13.55 -7.39 -16.39
C ALA A 374 13.39 -6.03 -15.68
N ARG A 375 14.00 -5.00 -16.24
CA ARG A 375 13.67 -3.63 -15.86
C ARG A 375 12.18 -3.38 -16.10
N VAL A 376 11.50 -2.72 -15.16
CA VAL A 376 10.07 -2.43 -15.30
C VAL A 376 9.79 -1.64 -16.58
N GLY A 377 8.69 -1.94 -17.25
CA GLY A 377 8.34 -1.29 -18.51
C GLY A 377 9.20 -1.71 -19.72
N SER A 378 9.86 -2.87 -19.65
CA SER A 378 10.65 -3.40 -20.79
C SER A 378 9.77 -3.90 -21.94
N PHE A 379 8.52 -4.22 -21.66
CA PHE A 379 7.53 -4.66 -22.64
C PHE A 379 6.46 -3.59 -22.86
N SER A 380 5.65 -3.75 -23.89
CA SER A 380 4.58 -2.79 -24.20
C SER A 380 3.48 -2.83 -23.13
N PRO A 381 2.90 -1.67 -22.79
CA PRO A 381 1.80 -1.62 -21.84
C PRO A 381 0.51 -2.19 -22.44
N ASN A 382 -0.42 -2.57 -21.57
CA ASN A 382 -1.77 -2.91 -21.99
C ASN A 382 -2.58 -1.65 -22.37
N GLU A 383 -3.85 -1.81 -22.78
CA GLU A 383 -4.70 -0.69 -23.22
C GLU A 383 -5.00 0.35 -22.13
N PHE A 384 -4.88 -0.02 -20.85
CA PHE A 384 -4.98 0.92 -19.74
C PHE A 384 -3.67 1.68 -19.47
N GLY A 385 -2.57 1.33 -20.15
CA GLY A 385 -1.26 1.94 -19.95
C GLY A 385 -0.48 1.33 -18.80
N LEU A 386 -0.81 0.11 -18.40
CA LEU A 386 -0.12 -0.65 -17.34
C LEU A 386 0.91 -1.59 -17.95
N TYR A 387 2.10 -1.62 -17.37
CA TYR A 387 3.20 -2.46 -17.78
C TYR A 387 3.30 -3.70 -16.90
N ASP A 388 3.89 -4.76 -17.45
CA ASP A 388 4.31 -5.96 -16.73
C ASP A 388 3.17 -6.64 -15.93
N MET A 389 1.91 -6.53 -16.42
CA MET A 389 0.75 -7.17 -15.80
C MET A 389 0.72 -8.70 -16.00
N ALA A 390 1.64 -9.24 -16.80
CA ALA A 390 1.87 -10.66 -17.02
C ALA A 390 3.37 -10.93 -17.14
N GLY A 391 3.87 -11.82 -16.32
CA GLY A 391 5.30 -12.13 -16.22
C GLY A 391 6.06 -11.09 -15.39
N ASN A 392 7.34 -10.99 -15.55
CA ASN A 392 8.30 -10.23 -14.77
C ASN A 392 8.32 -10.68 -13.32
N VAL A 393 7.56 -10.07 -12.41
CA VAL A 393 7.35 -10.63 -11.06
C VAL A 393 5.87 -10.84 -10.82
N ALA A 394 5.54 -11.91 -10.12
CA ALA A 394 4.19 -12.12 -9.61
C ALA A 394 3.91 -11.09 -8.50
N GLU A 395 2.65 -10.68 -8.31
CA GLU A 395 2.36 -9.55 -7.47
C GLU A 395 1.40 -9.88 -6.34
N TRP A 396 1.74 -9.41 -5.14
CA TRP A 396 0.88 -9.48 -3.99
C TRP A 396 -0.43 -8.72 -4.18
N THR A 397 -1.53 -9.34 -3.80
CA THR A 397 -2.85 -8.68 -3.68
C THR A 397 -3.29 -8.63 -2.22
N SER A 398 -4.27 -7.78 -1.90
CA SER A 398 -4.85 -7.70 -0.55
C SER A 398 -5.73 -8.92 -0.21
N THR A 399 -6.18 -9.65 -1.22
CA THR A 399 -7.14 -10.75 -1.10
C THR A 399 -6.50 -11.98 -0.47
N ALA A 400 -7.13 -12.55 0.56
CA ALA A 400 -6.73 -13.83 1.10
C ALA A 400 -7.14 -14.96 0.15
N PHE A 401 -6.28 -15.99 0.03
CA PHE A 401 -6.54 -17.10 -0.88
C PHE A 401 -7.50 -18.11 -0.24
N LEU A 402 -8.62 -18.29 -0.91
CA LEU A 402 -9.57 -19.38 -0.67
C LEU A 402 -9.94 -19.97 -2.02
N GLU A 403 -9.97 -21.29 -2.16
CA GLU A 403 -10.29 -21.93 -3.44
C GLU A 403 -11.68 -21.53 -3.95
N SER A 404 -12.69 -21.53 -3.08
CA SER A 404 -14.05 -21.07 -3.34
C SER A 404 -14.25 -19.55 -3.18
N GLY A 405 -13.18 -18.79 -3.00
CA GLY A 405 -13.23 -17.35 -2.73
C GLY A 405 -14.12 -16.57 -3.70
N PRO A 406 -13.93 -16.71 -5.03
CA PRO A 406 -14.74 -16.00 -6.01
C PRO A 406 -16.24 -16.27 -5.92
N GLU A 407 -16.66 -17.47 -5.49
CA GLU A 407 -18.07 -17.84 -5.35
C GLU A 407 -18.75 -17.10 -4.19
N ILE A 408 -18.03 -16.86 -3.09
CA ILE A 408 -18.57 -16.26 -1.87
C ILE A 408 -18.42 -14.74 -1.82
N MET A 409 -17.54 -14.16 -2.66
CA MET A 409 -17.38 -12.70 -2.74
C MET A 409 -18.62 -12.01 -3.32
N ASN A 410 -18.82 -10.73 -3.00
CA ASN A 410 -19.86 -9.91 -3.60
C ASN A 410 -19.57 -9.68 -5.10
N ASP A 411 -20.57 -9.23 -5.86
CA ASP A 411 -20.45 -8.83 -7.27
C ASP A 411 -20.03 -7.35 -7.44
N ILE A 412 -20.02 -6.57 -6.36
CA ILE A 412 -19.58 -5.18 -6.35
C ILE A 412 -18.25 -5.08 -5.58
N ASN A 413 -17.19 -4.65 -6.25
CA ASN A 413 -15.84 -4.51 -5.69
C ASN A 413 -15.44 -5.75 -4.86
N PRO A 414 -15.42 -6.95 -5.46
CA PRO A 414 -15.24 -8.19 -4.73
C PRO A 414 -13.90 -8.24 -4.02
N GLU A 415 -13.92 -8.62 -2.75
CA GLU A 415 -12.74 -8.85 -1.95
C GLU A 415 -13.03 -9.85 -0.84
N TYR A 416 -12.15 -10.81 -0.65
CA TYR A 416 -12.13 -11.68 0.52
C TYR A 416 -10.95 -11.31 1.39
N ARG A 417 -11.24 -10.65 2.52
CA ARG A 417 -10.23 -10.22 3.50
C ARG A 417 -10.13 -11.22 4.62
N TYR A 418 -8.92 -11.68 4.86
CA TYR A 418 -8.55 -12.36 6.08
C TYR A 418 -7.10 -12.02 6.39
N GLN A 419 -6.87 -11.40 7.52
CA GLN A 419 -5.52 -11.13 8.02
C GLN A 419 -5.24 -12.18 9.09
N ALA A 420 -4.41 -13.15 8.73
CA ALA A 420 -4.07 -14.24 9.63
C ALA A 420 -3.17 -13.76 10.75
N ALA A 421 -3.54 -14.12 11.98
CA ALA A 421 -2.70 -13.94 13.15
C ALA A 421 -1.49 -14.90 13.13
N LYS A 422 -0.51 -14.64 13.99
CA LYS A 422 0.68 -15.50 14.08
C LYS A 422 0.33 -16.94 14.45
N GLU A 423 -0.65 -17.11 15.31
CA GLU A 423 -1.13 -18.39 15.85
C GLU A 423 -2.08 -19.13 14.91
N ASP A 424 -2.58 -18.47 13.86
CA ASP A 424 -3.51 -19.08 12.93
C ASP A 424 -2.88 -20.25 12.17
N PRO A 425 -3.68 -21.26 11.79
CA PRO A 425 -3.24 -22.35 10.92
C PRO A 425 -2.57 -21.83 9.65
N TYR A 426 -1.49 -22.46 9.24
CA TYR A 426 -0.69 -22.03 8.09
C TYR A 426 -1.53 -21.90 6.81
N ALA A 427 -2.55 -22.74 6.65
CA ALA A 427 -3.48 -22.69 5.51
C ALA A 427 -4.23 -21.35 5.38
N LEU A 428 -4.49 -20.65 6.50
CA LEU A 428 -5.16 -19.35 6.51
C LEU A 428 -4.23 -18.17 6.20
N LYS A 429 -2.91 -18.39 6.17
CA LYS A 429 -1.91 -17.35 5.89
C LYS A 429 -1.67 -17.13 4.39
N LYS A 430 -2.42 -17.81 3.53
CA LYS A 430 -2.29 -17.69 2.09
C LYS A 430 -2.88 -16.38 1.58
N LYS A 431 -2.13 -15.66 0.76
CA LYS A 431 -2.57 -14.47 0.02
C LYS A 431 -2.55 -14.75 -1.47
N VAL A 432 -3.49 -14.16 -2.19
CA VAL A 432 -3.53 -14.29 -3.65
C VAL A 432 -2.37 -13.53 -4.27
N VAL A 433 -1.68 -14.20 -5.19
CA VAL A 433 -0.62 -13.66 -6.04
C VAL A 433 -1.06 -13.76 -7.49
N ARG A 434 -0.84 -12.71 -8.27
CA ARG A 434 -1.33 -12.60 -9.65
C ARG A 434 -0.20 -12.25 -10.63
N GLY A 435 -0.50 -12.38 -11.93
CA GLY A 435 0.39 -12.00 -13.04
C GLY A 435 1.40 -13.05 -13.45
N GLY A 436 1.78 -13.97 -12.54
CA GLY A 436 2.90 -14.89 -12.77
C GLY A 436 4.24 -14.16 -12.89
N SER A 437 5.33 -14.89 -13.07
CA SER A 437 6.68 -14.33 -12.96
C SER A 437 7.63 -14.84 -14.06
N TRP A 438 8.84 -14.28 -14.07
CA TRP A 438 9.95 -14.69 -14.97
C TRP A 438 10.31 -16.19 -14.92
N LYS A 439 9.98 -16.89 -13.82
CA LYS A 439 10.22 -18.33 -13.67
C LYS A 439 9.05 -19.21 -14.13
N ASP A 440 7.88 -18.60 -14.35
CA ASP A 440 6.64 -19.33 -14.62
C ASP A 440 6.41 -19.52 -16.12
N VAL A 441 5.74 -20.62 -16.49
CA VAL A 441 5.39 -20.89 -17.88
C VAL A 441 4.17 -20.10 -18.31
N ALA A 442 3.92 -20.00 -19.62
CA ALA A 442 2.86 -19.20 -20.24
C ALA A 442 1.48 -19.35 -19.60
N HIS A 443 1.13 -20.54 -19.08
CA HIS A 443 -0.15 -20.74 -18.40
C HIS A 443 -0.30 -19.87 -17.15
N PHE A 444 0.74 -19.76 -16.32
CA PHE A 444 0.68 -19.04 -15.04
C PHE A 444 0.76 -17.52 -15.18
N ILE A 445 1.16 -17.00 -16.35
CA ILE A 445 1.15 -15.56 -16.62
C ILE A 445 -0.17 -15.07 -17.25
N ARG A 446 -1.18 -15.93 -17.40
CA ARG A 446 -2.52 -15.55 -17.85
C ARG A 446 -3.19 -14.65 -16.81
N SER A 447 -3.99 -13.71 -17.29
CA SER A 447 -4.70 -12.74 -16.44
C SER A 447 -5.73 -13.40 -15.51
N ASP A 448 -6.25 -14.57 -15.87
CA ASP A 448 -7.26 -15.32 -15.12
C ASP A 448 -6.70 -16.34 -14.12
N VAL A 449 -5.41 -16.64 -14.19
CA VAL A 449 -4.81 -17.65 -13.31
C VAL A 449 -4.53 -17.06 -11.93
N ARG A 450 -4.98 -17.80 -10.93
CA ARG A 450 -4.79 -17.51 -9.51
C ARG A 450 -3.65 -18.37 -8.96
N SER A 451 -2.74 -17.74 -8.25
CA SER A 451 -1.78 -18.44 -7.41
C SER A 451 -1.78 -17.86 -6.00
N PHE A 452 -1.04 -18.48 -5.11
CA PHE A 452 -0.91 -17.99 -3.75
C PHE A 452 0.52 -18.14 -3.24
N GLU A 453 0.84 -17.34 -2.24
CA GLU A 453 1.99 -17.55 -1.36
C GLU A 453 1.58 -17.19 0.08
N TYR A 454 2.34 -17.63 1.05
CA TYR A 454 2.06 -17.32 2.45
C TYR A 454 2.48 -15.88 2.80
N GLN A 455 1.69 -15.19 3.61
CA GLN A 455 1.84 -13.74 3.88
C GLN A 455 3.20 -13.33 4.46
N ASN A 456 3.91 -14.26 5.09
CA ASN A 456 5.23 -14.05 5.71
C ASN A 456 6.39 -14.54 4.84
N GLU A 457 6.12 -15.16 3.68
CA GLU A 457 7.15 -15.66 2.77
C GLU A 457 7.69 -14.57 1.85
N GLN A 458 8.98 -14.65 1.57
CA GLN A 458 9.73 -13.73 0.74
C GLN A 458 10.36 -14.49 -0.41
N ARG A 459 10.00 -14.14 -1.66
CA ARG A 459 10.40 -14.87 -2.86
C ARG A 459 11.14 -13.97 -3.83
N SER A 460 12.10 -14.52 -4.55
CA SER A 460 12.87 -13.82 -5.60
C SER A 460 12.07 -13.53 -6.88
N TYR A 461 10.82 -13.98 -6.92
CA TYR A 461 9.92 -13.85 -8.06
C TYR A 461 8.57 -13.21 -7.72
N ILE A 462 8.42 -12.69 -6.49
CA ILE A 462 7.21 -11.97 -6.06
C ILE A 462 7.58 -10.55 -5.66
N GLY A 463 6.89 -9.61 -6.27
CA GLY A 463 6.91 -8.18 -5.96
C GLY A 463 5.50 -7.66 -5.70
N PHE A 464 5.26 -6.38 -5.96
CA PHE A 464 3.94 -5.77 -5.80
C PHE A 464 3.84 -4.42 -6.50
N ARG A 465 2.61 -3.96 -6.70
CA ARG A 465 2.25 -2.57 -7.03
C ARG A 465 1.18 -2.05 -6.09
N CYS A 466 1.05 -0.72 -6.00
CA CYS A 466 0.02 -0.12 -5.16
C CYS A 466 -1.15 0.37 -6.00
N VAL A 467 -2.32 0.41 -5.35
CA VAL A 467 -3.52 1.07 -5.84
C VAL A 467 -4.00 2.12 -4.83
N ARG A 468 -4.87 3.01 -5.30
CA ARG A 468 -5.58 3.97 -4.46
C ARG A 468 -6.99 4.19 -5.02
N THR A 469 -7.99 4.03 -4.18
CA THR A 469 -9.38 4.27 -4.58
C THR A 469 -9.55 5.73 -5.02
N GLN A 470 -10.23 5.97 -6.16
CA GLN A 470 -10.54 7.31 -6.60
C GLN A 470 -11.69 7.88 -5.79
N VAL A 471 -11.49 9.03 -5.15
CA VAL A 471 -12.53 9.76 -4.43
C VAL A 471 -12.88 11.02 -5.20
N GLY A 472 -14.18 11.24 -5.39
CA GLY A 472 -14.69 12.43 -6.05
C GLY A 472 -14.84 12.29 -7.57
N ILE A 473 -15.57 13.24 -8.18
CA ILE A 473 -15.74 13.32 -9.63
C ILE A 473 -14.50 14.02 -10.17
N GLY A 474 -13.60 13.25 -10.79
CA GLY A 474 -12.50 13.85 -11.55
C GLY A 474 -13.07 14.87 -12.53
N LYS A 475 -12.45 16.03 -12.66
CA LYS A 475 -12.78 16.95 -13.76
C LYS A 475 -12.64 16.17 -15.05
N LYS A 476 -13.72 16.14 -15.87
CA LYS A 476 -13.71 15.61 -17.23
C LYS A 476 -12.65 16.30 -18.08
#